data_2f3090c97a52495c77ee9e91bae3e328
#
_entry.id   2f3090c97a52495c77ee9e91bae3e328
#
_cell.length_a   1.000
_cell.length_b   1.000
_cell.length_c   1.000
_cell.angle_alpha   90.00
_cell.angle_beta   90.00
_cell.angle_gamma   90.00
#
_symmetry.space_group_name_H-M   'P 1'
#
loop_
_entity.id
_entity.type
_entity.pdbx_description
1 polymer ?
#
loop_
_entity_poly.entity_id
_entity_poly.type
_entity_poly.pdbx_seq_one_letter_code
_entity_poly.pdbx_strand_id
1 'polypeptide(L)' 'IPGVGLERKKKLLRFFGTVDQIKRASIRDLMNVPGLGKKTATLIYNQLK' A
#
# COMPACT_ATOMS: atom_id res chain seq x y z
N ILE A 1 -0.73 -5.08 -8.70
CA ILE A 1 -1.80 -4.10 -8.42
C ILE A 1 -1.78 -3.04 -9.52
N PRO A 2 -2.86 -2.92 -10.30
CA PRO A 2 -2.91 -1.91 -11.35
C PRO A 2 -2.74 -0.49 -10.80
N GLY A 3 -1.93 0.32 -11.46
CA GLY A 3 -1.67 1.69 -11.04
C GLY A 3 -0.62 1.84 -9.96
N VAL A 4 -0.09 0.73 -9.46
CA VAL A 4 0.96 0.75 -8.46
C VAL A 4 2.20 0.10 -9.06
N GLY A 5 3.31 0.83 -9.08
CA GLY A 5 4.55 0.31 -9.63
C GLY A 5 5.14 -0.81 -8.78
N LEU A 6 6.02 -1.60 -9.42
CA LEU A 6 6.69 -2.72 -8.75
C LEU A 6 7.46 -2.26 -7.51
N GLU A 7 8.08 -1.09 -7.58
CA GLU A 7 8.85 -0.55 -6.46
C GLU A 7 7.96 -0.26 -5.26
N ARG A 8 6.76 0.29 -5.49
CA ARG A 8 5.81 0.56 -4.41
C ARG A 8 5.31 -0.73 -3.79
N LYS A 9 5.07 -1.75 -4.60
CA LYS A 9 4.69 -3.07 -4.11
C LYS A 9 5.77 -3.64 -3.19
N LYS A 10 7.03 -3.52 -3.59
CA LYS A 10 8.15 -3.98 -2.78
C LYS A 10 8.24 -3.20 -1.46
N LYS A 11 8.02 -1.89 -1.51
CA LYS A 11 8.02 -1.07 -0.30
C LYS A 11 6.92 -1.48 0.65
N LEU A 12 5.72 -1.74 0.13
CA LEU A 12 4.60 -2.20 0.93
C LEU A 12 4.91 -3.52 1.61
N LEU A 13 5.47 -4.47 0.86
CA LEU A 13 5.84 -5.77 1.42
C LEU A 13 6.91 -5.64 2.49
N ARG A 14 7.87 -4.74 2.32
CA ARG A 14 8.89 -4.48 3.33
C ARG A 14 8.29 -3.88 4.59
N PHE A 15 7.36 -2.96 4.42
CA PHE A 15 6.78 -2.24 5.55
C PHE A 15 5.82 -3.13 6.35
N PHE A 16 4.96 -3.86 5.65
CA PHE A 16 3.92 -4.68 6.29
C PHE A 16 4.30 -6.14 6.47
N GLY A 17 5.22 -6.63 5.66
CA GLY A 17 5.71 -8.00 5.76
C GLY A 17 5.04 -8.97 4.80
N THR A 18 3.72 -8.97 4.74
CA THR A 18 2.96 -9.88 3.89
C THR A 18 1.82 -9.16 3.18
N VAL A 19 1.29 -9.78 2.12
CA VAL A 19 0.15 -9.24 1.39
C VAL A 19 -1.09 -9.18 2.29
N ASP A 20 -1.27 -10.18 3.15
CA ASP A 20 -2.40 -10.18 4.08
C ASP A 20 -2.36 -8.97 5.02
N GLN A 21 -1.19 -8.61 5.49
CA GLN A 21 -1.03 -7.42 6.33
C GLN A 21 -1.36 -6.14 5.56
N ILE A 22 -0.98 -6.08 4.29
CA ILE A 22 -1.31 -4.93 3.44
C ILE A 22 -2.82 -4.82 3.27
N LYS A 23 -3.50 -5.94 3.06
CA LYS A 23 -4.96 -5.96 2.90
C LYS A 23 -5.69 -5.48 4.16
N ARG A 24 -5.10 -5.72 5.32
CA ARG A 24 -5.69 -5.31 6.60
C ARG A 24 -5.38 -3.87 6.95
N ALA A 25 -4.42 -3.26 6.26
CA ALA A 25 -4.03 -1.88 6.54
C ALA A 25 -5.14 -0.91 6.16
N SER A 26 -5.28 0.13 6.97
CA SER A 26 -6.16 1.25 6.63
C SER A 26 -5.44 2.20 5.70
N ILE A 27 -6.20 3.18 5.15
CA ILE A 27 -5.58 4.23 4.32
C ILE A 27 -4.52 4.97 5.13
N ARG A 28 -4.80 5.23 6.42
CA ARG A 28 -3.86 5.91 7.31
C ARG A 28 -2.57 5.10 7.47
N ASP A 29 -2.70 3.79 7.63
CA ASP A 29 -1.53 2.92 7.74
C ASP A 29 -0.71 2.93 6.45
N LEU A 30 -1.38 2.90 5.31
CA LEU A 30 -0.71 2.97 4.00
C LEU A 30 0.02 4.29 3.83
N MET A 31 -0.54 5.38 4.32
CA MET A 31 0.11 6.70 4.25
C MET A 31 1.38 6.79 5.08
N ASN A 32 1.56 5.91 6.06
CA ASN A 32 2.78 5.86 6.86
C ASN A 32 3.95 5.28 6.09
N VAL A 33 3.70 4.62 4.98
CA VAL A 33 4.77 4.06 4.14
C VAL A 33 5.48 5.21 3.42
N PRO A 34 6.83 5.29 3.53
CA PRO A 34 7.57 6.34 2.83
C PRO A 34 7.31 6.31 1.33
N GLY A 35 7.06 7.47 0.75
CA GLY A 35 6.80 7.59 -0.68
C GLY A 35 5.36 7.41 -1.10
N LEU A 36 4.46 7.05 -0.18
CA LEU A 36 3.04 6.95 -0.49
C LEU A 36 2.31 8.22 -0.05
N GLY A 37 1.73 8.91 -1.02
CA GLY A 37 0.83 10.02 -0.74
C GLY A 37 -0.59 9.53 -0.52
N LYS A 38 -1.47 10.45 -0.12
CA LYS A 38 -2.88 10.14 0.12
C LYS A 38 -3.55 9.49 -1.09
N LYS A 39 -3.29 10.03 -2.28
CA LYS A 39 -3.89 9.50 -3.51
C LYS A 39 -3.45 8.06 -3.76
N THR A 40 -2.16 7.80 -3.63
CA THR A 40 -1.62 6.45 -3.84
C THR A 40 -2.14 5.49 -2.78
N ALA A 41 -2.18 5.92 -1.52
CA ALA A 41 -2.70 5.09 -0.43
C ALA A 41 -4.17 4.73 -0.67
N THR A 42 -4.97 5.70 -1.09
CA THR A 42 -6.39 5.48 -1.39
C THR A 42 -6.55 4.51 -2.56
N LEU A 43 -5.73 4.67 -3.60
CA LEU A 43 -5.75 3.78 -4.75
C LEU A 43 -5.45 2.34 -4.35
N ILE A 44 -4.40 2.15 -3.57
CA ILE A 44 -4.02 0.82 -3.10
C ILE A 44 -5.12 0.22 -2.23
N TYR A 45 -5.66 1.01 -1.31
CA TYR A 45 -6.73 0.56 -0.42
C TYR A 45 -7.93 0.05 -1.22
N ASN A 46 -8.35 0.80 -2.24
CA ASN A 46 -9.48 0.43 -3.07
C ASN A 46 -9.19 -0.80 -3.93
N GLN A 47 -7.96 -0.96 -4.40
CA GLN A 47 -7.58 -2.10 -5.22
C GLN A 47 -7.54 -3.40 -4.42
N LEU A 48 -7.20 -3.31 -3.13
CA LEU A 48 -7.10 -4.49 -2.26
C LEU A 48 -8.40 -4.83 -1.56
N LYS A 49 -9.34 -3.94 -1.58
CA LYS A 49 -10.69 -4.19 -1.07
C LYS A 49 -11.58 -4.75 -2.17
#